data_148ed291296ceb15e7c77236892978a9
#
_entry.id   148ed291296ceb15e7c77236892978a9
#
_cell.length_a   1.000
_cell.length_b   1.000
_cell.length_c   1.000
_cell.angle_alpha   90.00
_cell.angle_beta   90.00
_cell.angle_gamma   90.00
#
_symmetry.space_group_name_H-M   'P 1'
#
loop_
_entity.id
_entity.type
_entity.pdbx_description
1 polymer ?
#
loop_
_entity_poly.entity_id
_entity_poly.type
_entity_poly.pdbx_seq_one_letter_code
_entity_poly.pdbx_strand_id
1 'polypeptide(L)'
;MIKTNKVLYVGYYKEYSDWGKFAVNNIKALMSADVDVACRSITFQDNRTPRDIFNVEKNQIDDCDICIQHLFPNHMLASSNFKKNIGILANEFVTIDHSCWVEKLNAMDQIWVSSPSAKEVLDKTVLRDKTVVVPFAFDTDVYKKQHPALKGGIESEGKFRFYTISNLDNPEIERVIRCFHSEFDHADDAVLVVQINGENTNGLDDRISKVKTNLGLQKNPTLYKKDIIVTKDELAQSSDNSHAFCDCYVSSLNQRSLFSEEFHAMAFGNTPIVLQNTDAEYYTGPKYSVSTVYETNAVRSELWPDINNGKNYIVKPCEKQTKAIMRELYNEWKENPATYKVNKKKEAFDRSEAFSIKNVGKIMKEILYA
;
A
#
# COMPACT_ATOMS: atom_id res chain seq x y z
N MET A 1 -24.97 -18.64 -25.87
CA MET A 1 -24.14 -18.46 -24.66
C MET A 1 -22.73 -18.13 -25.12
N ILE A 2 -22.24 -16.96 -24.83
CA ILE A 2 -20.84 -16.60 -25.08
C ILE A 2 -20.03 -17.47 -24.11
N LYS A 3 -19.18 -18.35 -24.65
CA LYS A 3 -18.28 -19.18 -23.86
C LYS A 3 -17.30 -18.24 -23.17
N THR A 4 -17.55 -17.91 -21.90
CA THR A 4 -16.62 -17.11 -21.10
C THR A 4 -15.35 -17.91 -20.94
N ASN A 5 -14.23 -17.37 -21.41
CA ASN A 5 -12.94 -18.04 -21.27
C ASN A 5 -12.62 -18.20 -19.78
N LYS A 6 -12.24 -19.39 -19.36
CA LYS A 6 -11.85 -19.68 -18.00
C LYS A 6 -10.45 -19.11 -17.71
N VAL A 7 -10.26 -18.57 -16.55
CA VAL A 7 -9.03 -17.88 -16.14
C VAL A 7 -8.27 -18.69 -15.09
N LEU A 8 -7.00 -18.94 -15.31
CA LEU A 8 -6.06 -19.37 -14.29
C LEU A 8 -5.38 -18.14 -13.69
N TYR A 9 -5.55 -17.90 -12.41
CA TYR A 9 -4.81 -16.88 -11.66
C TYR A 9 -3.67 -17.50 -10.87
N VAL A 10 -2.42 -17.09 -11.14
CA VAL A 10 -1.22 -17.54 -10.44
C VAL A 10 -0.64 -16.37 -9.65
N GLY A 11 -0.43 -16.54 -8.34
CA GLY A 11 0.06 -15.43 -7.51
C GLY A 11 0.48 -15.83 -6.10
N TYR A 12 0.99 -14.86 -5.34
CA TYR A 12 1.46 -15.04 -3.96
C TYR A 12 0.34 -14.94 -2.91
N TYR A 13 -0.89 -15.32 -3.22
CA TYR A 13 -2.07 -15.08 -2.37
C TYR A 13 -2.06 -15.80 -1.02
N LYS A 14 -1.05 -16.60 -0.73
CA LYS A 14 -0.81 -17.20 0.60
C LYS A 14 0.16 -16.41 1.46
N GLU A 15 0.76 -15.35 0.93
CA GLU A 15 1.69 -14.49 1.66
C GLU A 15 0.94 -13.47 2.54
N TYR A 16 1.45 -13.23 3.77
CA TYR A 16 0.94 -12.21 4.68
C TYR A 16 1.55 -10.83 4.38
N SER A 17 1.49 -10.44 3.12
CA SER A 17 2.04 -9.18 2.60
C SER A 17 0.97 -8.44 1.78
N ASP A 18 1.24 -7.20 1.40
CA ASP A 18 0.35 -6.47 0.49
C ASP A 18 0.23 -7.17 -0.87
N TRP A 19 1.29 -7.82 -1.35
CA TRP A 19 1.23 -8.68 -2.54
C TRP A 19 0.16 -9.77 -2.40
N GLY A 20 0.16 -10.47 -1.26
CA GLY A 20 -0.84 -11.49 -0.98
C GLY A 20 -2.25 -10.92 -0.85
N LYS A 21 -2.42 -9.82 -0.14
CA LYS A 21 -3.72 -9.13 0.01
C LYS A 21 -4.29 -8.71 -1.35
N PHE A 22 -3.48 -8.06 -2.20
CA PHE A 22 -3.92 -7.66 -3.54
C PHE A 22 -4.23 -8.87 -4.43
N ALA A 23 -3.46 -9.96 -4.34
CA ALA A 23 -3.75 -11.17 -5.09
C ALA A 23 -5.10 -11.78 -4.69
N VAL A 24 -5.38 -11.89 -3.38
CA VAL A 24 -6.69 -12.35 -2.87
C VAL A 24 -7.83 -11.44 -3.36
N ASN A 25 -7.67 -10.14 -3.24
CA ASN A 25 -8.71 -9.19 -3.63
C ASN A 25 -8.95 -9.19 -5.14
N ASN A 26 -7.92 -9.36 -5.96
CA ASN A 26 -8.07 -9.48 -7.42
C ASN A 26 -8.80 -10.78 -7.80
N ILE A 27 -8.52 -11.91 -7.13
CA ILE A 27 -9.26 -13.15 -7.33
C ILE A 27 -10.74 -12.95 -6.95
N LYS A 28 -11.01 -12.33 -5.80
CA LYS A 28 -12.37 -11.98 -5.35
C LYS A 28 -13.07 -11.04 -6.35
N ALA A 29 -12.33 -10.11 -6.95
CA ALA A 29 -12.87 -9.19 -7.96
C ALA A 29 -13.30 -9.93 -9.23
N LEU A 30 -12.47 -10.84 -9.74
CA LEU A 30 -12.84 -11.70 -10.88
C LEU A 30 -14.09 -12.54 -10.56
N MET A 31 -14.13 -13.18 -9.39
CA MET A 31 -15.29 -13.95 -8.93
C MET A 31 -16.56 -13.09 -8.84
N SER A 32 -16.45 -11.87 -8.30
CA SER A 32 -17.59 -10.95 -8.17
C SER A 32 -18.19 -10.46 -9.50
N ALA A 33 -17.42 -10.59 -10.57
CA ALA A 33 -17.81 -10.27 -11.94
C ALA A 33 -18.26 -11.50 -12.73
N ASP A 34 -18.51 -12.64 -12.06
CA ASP A 34 -18.91 -13.92 -12.67
C ASP A 34 -17.89 -14.42 -13.72
N VAL A 35 -16.59 -14.18 -13.48
CA VAL A 35 -15.52 -14.81 -14.26
C VAL A 35 -15.27 -16.20 -13.71
N ASP A 36 -15.20 -17.21 -14.57
CA ASP A 36 -14.83 -18.57 -14.16
C ASP A 36 -13.32 -18.60 -13.87
N VAL A 37 -12.96 -18.74 -12.59
CA VAL A 37 -11.59 -18.64 -12.09
C VAL A 37 -11.14 -19.93 -11.44
N ALA A 38 -9.94 -20.36 -11.77
CA ALA A 38 -9.13 -21.26 -10.97
C ALA A 38 -7.91 -20.49 -10.47
N CYS A 39 -7.36 -20.81 -9.29
CA CYS A 39 -6.13 -20.17 -8.83
C CYS A 39 -5.09 -21.18 -8.34
N ARG A 40 -3.80 -20.80 -8.46
CA ARG A 40 -2.66 -21.56 -7.93
C ARG A 40 -1.67 -20.62 -7.29
N SER A 41 -1.23 -20.95 -6.07
CA SER A 41 -0.23 -20.16 -5.36
C SER A 41 1.17 -20.58 -5.74
N ILE A 42 2.03 -19.60 -5.96
CA ILE A 42 3.45 -19.74 -5.73
C ILE A 42 3.69 -19.20 -4.32
N THR A 43 4.33 -19.96 -3.47
CA THR A 43 4.56 -19.57 -2.06
C THR A 43 5.98 -19.88 -1.66
N PHE A 44 6.55 -19.00 -0.85
CA PHE A 44 7.86 -19.19 -0.21
C PHE A 44 7.71 -19.80 1.20
N GLN A 45 6.48 -19.85 1.72
CA GLN A 45 6.14 -20.36 3.04
C GLN A 45 4.91 -21.25 2.94
N ASP A 46 4.80 -22.27 3.80
CA ASP A 46 3.65 -23.18 3.84
C ASP A 46 2.47 -22.54 4.59
N ASN A 47 1.86 -21.56 3.97
CA ASN A 47 0.71 -20.86 4.51
C ASN A 47 -0.61 -21.44 3.97
N ARG A 48 -1.67 -21.34 4.79
CA ARG A 48 -3.00 -21.81 4.42
C ARG A 48 -3.64 -20.89 3.39
N THR A 49 -4.42 -21.47 2.49
CA THR A 49 -5.24 -20.72 1.54
C THR A 49 -6.30 -19.89 2.29
N PRO A 50 -6.45 -18.61 1.97
CA PRO A 50 -7.53 -17.78 2.51
C PRO A 50 -8.91 -18.40 2.23
N ARG A 51 -9.80 -18.36 3.23
CA ARG A 51 -11.13 -19.02 3.15
C ARG A 51 -11.95 -18.56 1.95
N ASP A 52 -11.88 -17.28 1.62
CA ASP A 52 -12.68 -16.64 0.57
C ASP A 52 -12.40 -17.19 -0.83
N ILE A 53 -11.19 -17.73 -1.06
CA ILE A 53 -10.75 -18.24 -2.36
C ILE A 53 -10.46 -19.76 -2.34
N PHE A 54 -10.74 -20.44 -1.23
CA PHE A 54 -10.43 -21.85 -1.04
C PHE A 54 -11.09 -22.76 -2.10
N ASN A 55 -12.31 -22.45 -2.51
CA ASN A 55 -13.02 -23.24 -3.50
C ASN A 55 -12.41 -23.09 -4.91
N VAL A 56 -12.01 -21.87 -5.30
CA VAL A 56 -11.43 -21.64 -6.63
C VAL A 56 -10.01 -22.19 -6.75
N GLU A 57 -9.29 -22.36 -5.64
CA GLU A 57 -8.00 -23.09 -5.65
C GLU A 57 -8.16 -24.57 -6.03
N LYS A 58 -9.33 -25.17 -5.77
CA LYS A 58 -9.63 -26.56 -6.11
C LYS A 58 -10.14 -26.76 -7.53
N ASN A 59 -10.51 -25.68 -8.23
CA ASN A 59 -11.01 -25.78 -9.60
C ASN A 59 -9.94 -26.36 -10.52
N GLN A 60 -10.40 -27.14 -11.51
CA GLN A 60 -9.53 -27.69 -12.55
C GLN A 60 -8.99 -26.59 -13.46
N ILE A 61 -7.81 -26.80 -14.02
CA ILE A 61 -7.08 -25.80 -14.80
C ILE A 61 -6.93 -26.18 -16.29
N ASP A 62 -7.29 -27.42 -16.65
CA ASP A 62 -7.03 -27.99 -17.98
C ASP A 62 -7.80 -27.27 -19.11
N ASP A 63 -8.88 -26.58 -18.75
CA ASP A 63 -9.75 -25.83 -19.66
C ASP A 63 -9.58 -24.30 -19.54
N CYS A 64 -8.53 -23.83 -18.88
CA CYS A 64 -8.24 -22.39 -18.79
C CYS A 64 -7.65 -21.87 -20.11
N ASP A 65 -8.30 -20.83 -20.66
CA ASP A 65 -7.85 -20.16 -21.89
C ASP A 65 -6.90 -18.98 -21.60
N ILE A 66 -7.00 -18.37 -20.42
CA ILE A 66 -6.25 -17.19 -20.03
C ILE A 66 -5.44 -17.49 -18.76
N CYS A 67 -4.18 -17.09 -18.73
CA CYS A 67 -3.34 -17.16 -17.53
C CYS A 67 -2.99 -15.74 -17.06
N ILE A 68 -3.38 -15.39 -15.83
CA ILE A 68 -3.00 -14.16 -15.15
C ILE A 68 -1.92 -14.50 -14.13
N GLN A 69 -0.76 -13.87 -14.22
CA GLN A 69 0.37 -14.07 -13.33
C GLN A 69 0.64 -12.81 -12.51
N HIS A 70 0.33 -12.84 -11.22
CA HIS A 70 0.63 -11.78 -10.26
C HIS A 70 1.86 -12.17 -9.45
N LEU A 71 2.99 -12.07 -10.09
CA LEU A 71 4.30 -12.55 -9.63
C LEU A 71 5.37 -11.50 -9.84
N PHE A 72 6.53 -11.65 -9.19
CA PHE A 72 7.73 -10.95 -9.64
C PHE A 72 8.05 -11.34 -11.09
N PRO A 73 8.43 -10.38 -11.94
CA PRO A 73 8.68 -10.68 -13.36
C PRO A 73 9.66 -11.83 -13.62
N ASN A 74 10.65 -12.03 -12.75
CA ASN A 74 11.59 -13.16 -12.84
C ASN A 74 10.90 -14.53 -12.77
N HIS A 75 9.73 -14.60 -12.14
CA HIS A 75 8.95 -15.84 -11.99
C HIS A 75 7.85 -15.98 -13.05
N MET A 76 7.65 -14.97 -13.89
CA MET A 76 6.65 -15.00 -14.95
C MET A 76 7.12 -15.85 -16.13
N LEU A 77 6.23 -16.68 -16.67
CA LEU A 77 6.48 -17.54 -17.80
C LEU A 77 5.30 -17.51 -18.76
N ALA A 78 5.52 -17.08 -20.01
CA ALA A 78 4.52 -17.24 -21.05
C ALA A 78 4.42 -18.71 -21.48
N SER A 79 3.20 -19.20 -21.66
CA SER A 79 2.93 -20.57 -22.07
C SER A 79 1.96 -20.60 -23.24
N SER A 80 2.31 -21.37 -24.28
CA SER A 80 1.45 -21.61 -25.46
C SER A 80 0.19 -22.44 -25.14
N ASN A 81 0.09 -22.99 -23.93
CA ASN A 81 -1.13 -23.68 -23.47
C ASN A 81 -2.30 -22.72 -23.24
N PHE A 82 -2.03 -21.43 -23.09
CA PHE A 82 -3.04 -20.38 -22.91
C PHE A 82 -3.15 -19.53 -24.16
N LYS A 83 -4.35 -19.12 -24.50
CA LYS A 83 -4.61 -18.19 -25.60
C LYS A 83 -4.10 -16.77 -25.28
N LYS A 84 -4.06 -16.41 -23.97
CA LYS A 84 -3.60 -15.11 -23.50
C LYS A 84 -2.85 -15.27 -22.17
N ASN A 85 -1.62 -14.74 -22.13
CA ASN A 85 -0.78 -14.64 -20.94
C ASN A 85 -0.75 -13.20 -20.45
N ILE A 86 -1.18 -12.94 -19.22
CA ILE A 86 -1.24 -11.60 -18.64
C ILE A 86 -0.32 -11.55 -17.43
N GLY A 87 0.59 -10.56 -17.40
CA GLY A 87 1.41 -10.29 -16.23
C GLY A 87 0.87 -9.11 -15.44
N ILE A 88 0.67 -9.23 -14.13
CA ILE A 88 0.39 -8.10 -13.24
C ILE A 88 1.68 -7.61 -12.63
N LEU A 89 2.02 -6.35 -12.86
CA LEU A 89 3.22 -5.71 -12.32
C LEU A 89 2.83 -4.66 -11.27
N ALA A 90 3.22 -4.91 -10.01
CA ALA A 90 3.31 -3.88 -8.99
C ALA A 90 4.71 -3.26 -9.07
N ASN A 91 4.83 -2.08 -9.67
CA ASN A 91 6.13 -1.47 -9.94
C ASN A 91 6.58 -0.53 -8.82
N GLU A 92 7.65 -0.90 -8.14
CA GLU A 92 8.24 -0.13 -7.03
C GLU A 92 9.28 0.90 -7.49
N PHE A 93 9.74 0.82 -8.73
CA PHE A 93 10.86 1.59 -9.27
C PHE A 93 10.41 2.76 -10.15
N VAL A 94 11.25 3.77 -10.23
CA VAL A 94 11.09 4.92 -11.16
C VAL A 94 11.44 4.51 -12.59
N THR A 95 12.37 3.55 -12.75
CA THR A 95 12.79 2.98 -14.03
C THR A 95 13.01 1.48 -13.90
N ILE A 96 12.77 0.73 -14.96
CA ILE A 96 13.04 -0.71 -15.05
C ILE A 96 13.87 -1.09 -16.26
N ASP A 97 14.30 -0.13 -17.08
CA ASP A 97 14.95 -0.33 -18.38
C ASP A 97 16.25 -1.13 -18.29
N HIS A 98 16.90 -1.09 -17.13
CA HIS A 98 18.18 -1.75 -16.88
C HIS A 98 18.04 -3.09 -16.16
N SER A 99 16.86 -3.71 -16.22
CA SER A 99 16.58 -5.00 -15.59
C SER A 99 16.14 -6.06 -16.59
N CYS A 100 16.31 -7.33 -16.24
CA CYS A 100 15.76 -8.45 -17.01
C CYS A 100 14.22 -8.50 -16.98
N TRP A 101 13.58 -7.66 -16.17
CA TRP A 101 12.11 -7.58 -16.05
C TRP A 101 11.46 -7.19 -17.37
N VAL A 102 12.08 -6.28 -18.13
CA VAL A 102 11.56 -5.84 -19.43
C VAL A 102 11.45 -7.02 -20.40
N GLU A 103 12.44 -7.90 -20.46
CA GLU A 103 12.41 -9.09 -21.31
C GLU A 103 11.31 -10.07 -20.89
N LYS A 104 11.21 -10.35 -19.58
CA LYS A 104 10.20 -11.24 -19.01
C LYS A 104 8.77 -10.74 -19.24
N LEU A 105 8.54 -9.45 -19.03
CA LEU A 105 7.24 -8.82 -19.27
C LEU A 105 6.93 -8.75 -20.78
N ASN A 106 7.93 -8.58 -21.64
CA ASN A 106 7.72 -8.57 -23.08
C ASN A 106 7.24 -9.92 -23.64
N ALA A 107 7.50 -11.01 -22.94
CA ALA A 107 7.00 -12.33 -23.30
C ALA A 107 5.48 -12.47 -23.04
N MET A 108 4.86 -11.61 -22.20
CA MET A 108 3.42 -11.61 -21.96
C MET A 108 2.66 -10.98 -23.13
N ASP A 109 1.42 -11.40 -23.35
CA ASP A 109 0.53 -10.81 -24.35
C ASP A 109 -0.01 -9.46 -23.85
N GLN A 110 -0.22 -9.30 -22.55
CA GLN A 110 -0.69 -8.08 -21.91
C GLN A 110 -0.07 -7.89 -20.53
N ILE A 111 0.16 -6.64 -20.13
CA ILE A 111 0.69 -6.28 -18.81
C ILE A 111 -0.32 -5.39 -18.11
N TRP A 112 -0.77 -5.81 -16.94
CA TRP A 112 -1.64 -5.01 -16.08
C TRP A 112 -0.80 -4.27 -15.04
N VAL A 113 -1.00 -2.97 -14.95
CA VAL A 113 -0.37 -2.12 -13.94
C VAL A 113 -1.46 -1.43 -13.12
N SER A 114 -1.15 -1.14 -11.87
CA SER A 114 -2.11 -0.66 -10.87
C SER A 114 -2.60 0.77 -11.10
N SER A 115 -1.81 1.61 -11.80
CA SER A 115 -2.08 3.05 -11.92
C SER A 115 -1.54 3.65 -13.21
N PRO A 116 -2.02 4.86 -13.59
CA PRO A 116 -1.41 5.64 -14.67
C PRO A 116 0.07 5.94 -14.43
N SER A 117 0.47 6.23 -13.19
CA SER A 117 1.88 6.50 -12.86
C SER A 117 2.78 5.27 -13.05
N ALA A 118 2.26 4.07 -12.76
CA ALA A 118 2.96 2.83 -13.07
C ALA A 118 3.05 2.60 -14.59
N LYS A 119 1.98 2.93 -15.34
CA LYS A 119 1.99 2.85 -16.81
C LYS A 119 3.04 3.76 -17.44
N GLU A 120 3.20 5.00 -16.96
CA GLU A 120 4.20 5.96 -17.47
C GLU A 120 5.64 5.42 -17.42
N VAL A 121 5.96 4.55 -16.46
CA VAL A 121 7.28 3.90 -16.39
C VAL A 121 7.46 2.93 -17.54
N LEU A 122 6.41 2.13 -17.85
CA LEU A 122 6.47 1.14 -18.92
C LEU A 122 6.33 1.78 -20.31
N ASP A 123 5.65 2.91 -20.42
CA ASP A 123 5.49 3.65 -21.69
C ASP A 123 6.81 4.16 -22.27
N LYS A 124 7.85 4.23 -21.45
CA LYS A 124 9.23 4.55 -21.87
C LYS A 124 10.02 3.34 -22.39
N THR A 125 9.41 2.16 -22.35
CA THR A 125 10.01 0.89 -22.76
C THR A 125 9.29 0.29 -23.98
N VAL A 126 9.76 -0.86 -24.44
CA VAL A 126 9.10 -1.65 -25.51
C VAL A 126 7.74 -2.26 -25.06
N LEU A 127 7.36 -2.07 -23.80
CA LEU A 127 6.15 -2.65 -23.21
C LEU A 127 4.90 -1.76 -23.37
N ARG A 128 5.06 -0.56 -23.92
CA ARG A 128 4.02 0.47 -24.02
C ARG A 128 2.70 -0.06 -24.55
N ASP A 129 2.73 -0.72 -25.70
CA ASP A 129 1.52 -1.15 -26.42
C ASP A 129 0.82 -2.34 -25.77
N LYS A 130 1.49 -3.04 -24.85
CA LYS A 130 0.95 -4.17 -24.09
C LYS A 130 0.42 -3.78 -22.70
N THR A 131 0.68 -2.53 -22.27
CA THR A 131 0.40 -2.09 -20.90
C THR A 131 -0.98 -1.47 -20.76
N VAL A 132 -1.78 -2.03 -19.85
CA VAL A 132 -3.12 -1.57 -19.51
C VAL A 132 -3.22 -1.26 -18.03
N VAL A 133 -3.89 -0.17 -17.67
CA VAL A 133 -4.16 0.16 -16.26
C VAL A 133 -5.35 -0.67 -15.78
N VAL A 134 -5.09 -1.53 -14.80
CA VAL A 134 -6.10 -2.32 -14.09
C VAL A 134 -5.90 -2.10 -12.60
N PRO A 135 -6.74 -1.34 -11.93
CA PRO A 135 -6.57 -1.04 -10.53
C PRO A 135 -6.57 -2.29 -9.64
N PHE A 136 -5.85 -2.26 -8.52
CA PHE A 136 -6.01 -3.25 -7.46
C PHE A 136 -7.36 -3.08 -6.77
N ALA A 137 -7.95 -4.20 -6.37
CA ALA A 137 -9.21 -4.23 -5.66
C ALA A 137 -9.03 -4.13 -4.14
N PHE A 138 -9.98 -3.47 -3.47
CA PHE A 138 -10.03 -3.36 -2.01
C PHE A 138 -11.36 -3.88 -1.47
N ASP A 139 -11.32 -4.49 -0.29
CA ASP A 139 -12.52 -4.87 0.46
C ASP A 139 -13.06 -3.65 1.20
N THR A 140 -14.00 -2.94 0.59
CA THR A 140 -14.53 -1.68 1.12
C THR A 140 -15.55 -1.87 2.24
N ASP A 141 -16.01 -3.10 2.50
CA ASP A 141 -16.97 -3.38 3.58
C ASP A 141 -16.35 -3.23 4.96
N VAL A 142 -15.03 -3.29 5.07
CA VAL A 142 -14.30 -3.07 6.33
C VAL A 142 -14.55 -1.66 6.89
N TYR A 143 -14.71 -0.66 6.05
CA TYR A 143 -14.87 0.74 6.46
C TYR A 143 -16.26 1.06 7.05
N LYS A 144 -17.22 0.16 6.85
CA LYS A 144 -18.59 0.25 7.39
C LYS A 144 -18.70 -0.31 8.80
N LYS A 145 -17.68 -1.05 9.27
CA LYS A 145 -17.70 -1.71 10.58
C LYS A 145 -17.36 -0.74 11.71
N GLN A 146 -17.79 -1.07 12.91
CA GLN A 146 -17.31 -0.40 14.12
C GLN A 146 -15.96 -0.99 14.51
N HIS A 147 -15.02 -0.13 14.91
CA HIS A 147 -13.69 -0.50 15.33
C HIS A 147 -13.48 -0.16 16.79
N PRO A 148 -12.86 -1.02 17.60
CA PRO A 148 -12.56 -0.73 19.00
C PRO A 148 -11.55 0.43 19.12
N ALA A 149 -11.67 1.19 20.20
CA ALA A 149 -10.72 2.25 20.50
C ALA A 149 -9.32 1.68 20.79
N LEU A 150 -8.27 2.43 20.42
CA LEU A 150 -6.90 2.10 20.78
C LEU A 150 -6.68 2.16 22.30
N LYS A 151 -5.80 1.29 22.84
CA LYS A 151 -5.41 1.34 24.26
C LYS A 151 -4.76 2.67 24.66
N GLY A 152 -4.05 3.32 23.77
CA GLY A 152 -3.44 4.64 23.95
C GLY A 152 -4.42 5.83 23.85
N GLY A 153 -5.74 5.55 23.77
CA GLY A 153 -6.76 6.58 23.55
C GLY A 153 -6.76 7.71 24.59
N ILE A 154 -6.63 7.37 25.84
CA ILE A 154 -6.64 8.33 26.95
C ILE A 154 -5.45 9.32 26.85
N GLU A 155 -4.26 8.85 26.52
CA GLU A 155 -3.06 9.68 26.39
C GLU A 155 -3.11 10.65 25.17
N SER A 156 -4.01 10.39 24.23
CA SER A 156 -4.19 11.16 23.01
C SER A 156 -5.53 11.94 22.96
N GLU A 157 -6.31 11.92 24.04
CA GLU A 157 -7.58 12.63 24.09
C GLU A 157 -7.36 14.15 23.92
N GLY A 158 -8.16 14.78 23.04
CA GLY A 158 -8.04 16.21 22.72
C GLY A 158 -6.81 16.59 21.91
N LYS A 159 -6.06 15.63 21.38
CA LYS A 159 -4.86 15.85 20.56
C LYS A 159 -5.06 15.41 19.13
N PHE A 160 -4.35 16.05 18.18
CA PHE A 160 -4.23 15.60 16.81
C PHE A 160 -3.29 14.40 16.71
N ARG A 161 -3.77 13.31 16.12
CA ARG A 161 -3.06 12.04 16.10
C ARG A 161 -2.46 11.79 14.73
N PHE A 162 -1.18 12.10 14.59
CA PHE A 162 -0.39 11.56 13.49
C PHE A 162 -0.11 10.10 13.75
N TYR A 163 -0.07 9.28 12.70
CA TYR A 163 0.30 7.89 12.87
C TYR A 163 1.00 7.31 11.65
N THR A 164 1.78 6.25 11.88
CA THR A 164 2.37 5.41 10.84
C THR A 164 2.21 3.95 11.21
N ILE A 165 2.07 3.11 10.20
CA ILE A 165 1.96 1.65 10.33
C ILE A 165 3.07 1.05 9.50
N SER A 166 3.90 0.19 10.09
CA SER A 166 5.08 -0.34 9.41
C SER A 166 5.59 -1.64 10.05
N ASN A 167 6.53 -2.29 9.40
CA ASN A 167 7.29 -3.39 9.97
C ASN A 167 8.48 -2.85 10.74
N LEU A 168 8.90 -3.56 11.80
CA LEU A 168 9.99 -3.11 12.67
C LEU A 168 11.31 -2.89 11.92
N ASP A 169 11.59 -3.66 10.89
CA ASP A 169 12.81 -3.58 10.08
C ASP A 169 12.82 -2.42 9.06
N ASN A 170 11.68 -1.75 8.86
CA ASN A 170 11.61 -0.62 7.94
C ASN A 170 12.37 0.61 8.49
N PRO A 171 13.43 1.08 7.80
CA PRO A 171 14.20 2.24 8.25
C PRO A 171 13.42 3.56 8.15
N GLU A 172 12.37 3.65 7.34
CA GLU A 172 11.59 4.87 7.14
C GLU A 172 10.74 5.25 8.36
N ILE A 173 10.55 4.34 9.32
CA ILE A 173 9.96 4.68 10.63
C ILE A 173 10.75 5.82 11.29
N GLU A 174 12.08 5.74 11.26
CA GLU A 174 12.96 6.78 11.85
C GLU A 174 12.77 8.15 11.17
N ARG A 175 12.49 8.16 9.87
CA ARG A 175 12.17 9.39 9.15
C ARG A 175 10.87 10.02 9.66
N VAL A 176 9.82 9.22 9.82
CA VAL A 176 8.53 9.72 10.34
C VAL A 176 8.70 10.27 11.76
N ILE A 177 9.40 9.54 12.64
CA ILE A 177 9.70 9.97 14.01
C ILE A 177 10.50 11.27 13.99
N ARG A 178 11.49 11.39 13.13
CA ARG A 178 12.33 12.59 12.95
C ARG A 178 11.52 13.79 12.46
N CYS A 179 10.63 13.59 11.49
CA CYS A 179 9.73 14.63 11.01
C CYS A 179 8.84 15.16 12.14
N PHE A 180 8.21 14.25 12.90
CA PHE A 180 7.33 14.64 14.00
C PHE A 180 8.07 15.44 15.09
N HIS A 181 9.16 14.89 15.62
CA HIS A 181 9.89 15.50 16.74
C HIS A 181 10.70 16.77 16.38
N SER A 182 10.98 16.98 15.10
CA SER A 182 11.59 18.23 14.66
C SER A 182 10.57 19.34 14.34
N GLU A 183 9.29 19.01 14.28
CA GLU A 183 8.23 19.95 13.96
C GLU A 183 7.35 20.32 15.17
N PHE A 184 7.09 19.38 16.07
CA PHE A 184 6.18 19.57 17.20
C PHE A 184 6.90 19.49 18.54
N ASP A 185 6.55 20.39 19.45
CA ASP A 185 7.04 20.41 20.82
C ASP A 185 5.94 20.14 21.86
N HIS A 186 6.27 20.25 23.14
CA HIS A 186 5.35 19.96 24.24
C HIS A 186 4.13 20.90 24.31
N ALA A 187 4.18 22.06 23.67
CA ALA A 187 3.08 23.04 23.66
C ALA A 187 2.05 22.72 22.57
N ASP A 188 2.39 21.87 21.60
CA ASP A 188 1.43 21.46 20.57
C ASP A 188 0.53 20.31 21.07
N ASP A 189 -0.76 20.40 20.81
CA ASP A 189 -1.72 19.31 21.08
C ASP A 189 -1.66 18.25 19.99
N ALA A 190 -0.49 17.66 19.80
CA ALA A 190 -0.22 16.64 18.79
C ALA A 190 0.46 15.41 19.43
N VAL A 191 0.26 14.24 18.84
CA VAL A 191 0.90 12.99 19.26
C VAL A 191 1.21 12.14 18.03
N LEU A 192 2.29 11.34 18.09
CA LEU A 192 2.63 10.36 17.08
C LEU A 192 2.31 8.94 17.58
N VAL A 193 1.49 8.22 16.85
CA VAL A 193 1.19 6.80 17.08
C VAL A 193 2.02 5.98 16.08
N VAL A 194 2.85 5.07 16.59
CA VAL A 194 3.67 4.16 15.78
C VAL A 194 3.15 2.75 15.95
N GLN A 195 2.46 2.23 14.93
CA GLN A 195 2.00 0.85 14.92
C GLN A 195 3.03 -0.04 14.22
N ILE A 196 3.39 -1.14 14.88
CA ILE A 196 4.25 -2.17 14.30
C ILE A 196 3.42 -3.41 13.94
N ASN A 197 3.54 -3.84 12.68
CA ASN A 197 2.97 -5.09 12.20
C ASN A 197 3.81 -6.26 12.70
N GLY A 198 3.45 -6.82 13.85
CA GLY A 198 4.13 -7.94 14.48
C GLY A 198 4.01 -7.88 16.00
N GLU A 199 4.38 -8.96 16.65
CA GLU A 199 4.30 -9.11 18.10
C GLU A 199 5.50 -8.50 18.81
N ASN A 200 6.62 -8.34 18.09
CA ASN A 200 7.89 -7.92 18.66
C ASN A 200 8.20 -6.46 18.31
N THR A 201 8.31 -5.62 19.33
CA THR A 201 8.76 -4.21 19.23
C THR A 201 10.16 -3.99 19.81
N ASN A 202 10.87 -5.07 20.15
CA ASN A 202 12.19 -4.96 20.76
C ASN A 202 13.13 -4.12 19.88
N GLY A 203 13.79 -3.13 20.50
CA GLY A 203 14.69 -2.22 19.82
C GLY A 203 14.01 -0.97 19.19
N LEU A 204 12.68 -0.87 19.14
CA LEU A 204 12.02 0.34 18.66
C LEU A 204 12.26 1.52 19.60
N ASP A 205 12.18 1.32 20.92
CA ASP A 205 12.46 2.35 21.91
C ASP A 205 13.90 2.89 21.77
N ASP A 206 14.87 2.02 21.51
CA ASP A 206 16.26 2.41 21.27
C ASP A 206 16.40 3.22 19.97
N ARG A 207 15.70 2.84 18.90
CA ARG A 207 15.67 3.59 17.64
C ARG A 207 15.04 4.98 17.82
N ILE A 208 13.92 5.07 18.53
CA ILE A 208 13.27 6.33 18.87
C ILE A 208 14.21 7.22 19.70
N SER A 209 14.82 6.64 20.73
CA SER A 209 15.78 7.35 21.60
C SER A 209 16.99 7.87 20.82
N LYS A 210 17.52 7.08 19.89
CA LYS A 210 18.61 7.48 19.00
C LYS A 210 18.23 8.65 18.09
N VAL A 211 17.03 8.62 17.48
CA VAL A 211 16.52 9.72 16.67
C VAL A 211 16.41 11.00 17.51
N LYS A 212 15.82 10.91 18.70
CA LYS A 212 15.66 12.04 19.61
C LYS A 212 17.00 12.61 20.09
N THR A 213 17.97 11.74 20.36
CA THR A 213 19.35 12.12 20.70
C THR A 213 20.02 12.91 19.56
N ASN A 214 19.89 12.41 18.34
CA ASN A 214 20.45 13.07 17.15
C ASN A 214 19.82 14.44 16.89
N LEU A 215 18.57 14.64 17.26
CA LEU A 215 17.88 15.94 17.21
C LEU A 215 18.26 16.86 18.39
N GLY A 216 19.04 16.39 19.34
CA GLY A 216 19.45 17.16 20.52
C GLY A 216 18.36 17.36 21.58
N LEU A 217 17.22 16.67 21.47
CA LEU A 217 16.05 16.83 22.33
C LEU A 217 16.29 16.41 23.77
N GLN A 218 17.22 15.49 24.02
CA GLN A 218 17.60 15.07 25.39
C GLN A 218 18.25 16.18 26.22
N LYS A 219 18.80 17.22 25.57
CA LYS A 219 19.39 18.38 26.26
C LYS A 219 18.34 19.33 26.82
N ASN A 220 17.11 19.24 26.33
CA ASN A 220 16.00 20.07 26.78
C ASN A 220 14.73 19.22 26.96
N PRO A 221 14.54 18.59 28.16
CA PRO A 221 13.39 17.71 28.43
C PRO A 221 12.01 18.37 28.25
N THR A 222 11.93 19.71 28.35
CA THR A 222 10.67 20.44 28.18
C THR A 222 10.19 20.46 26.74
N LEU A 223 11.06 20.21 25.78
CA LEU A 223 10.69 20.08 24.36
C LEU A 223 10.35 18.65 23.95
N TYR A 224 10.37 17.73 24.89
CA TYR A 224 10.27 16.30 24.62
C TYR A 224 8.82 15.84 24.59
N LYS A 225 8.39 15.19 23.48
CA LYS A 225 7.11 14.49 23.38
C LYS A 225 7.30 13.00 23.49
N LYS A 226 6.35 12.34 24.15
CA LYS A 226 6.27 10.88 24.21
C LYS A 226 5.54 10.37 22.97
N ASP A 227 6.12 9.37 22.31
CA ASP A 227 5.43 8.63 21.27
C ASP A 227 4.51 7.59 21.90
N ILE A 228 3.40 7.27 21.23
CA ILE A 228 2.54 6.14 21.60
C ILE A 228 2.88 4.99 20.65
N ILE A 229 3.45 3.92 21.21
CA ILE A 229 3.78 2.71 20.47
C ILE A 229 2.64 1.71 20.65
N VAL A 230 2.18 1.13 19.56
CA VAL A 230 1.16 0.08 19.57
C VAL A 230 1.62 -1.11 18.73
N THR A 231 1.30 -2.31 19.20
CA THR A 231 1.57 -3.54 18.48
C THR A 231 0.29 -4.12 17.89
N LYS A 232 0.42 -5.03 16.95
CA LYS A 232 -0.71 -5.76 16.38
C LYS A 232 -1.52 -6.50 17.45
N ASP A 233 -0.87 -7.07 18.46
CA ASP A 233 -1.52 -7.80 19.55
C ASP A 233 -2.31 -6.88 20.49
N GLU A 234 -1.81 -5.68 20.74
CA GLU A 234 -2.48 -4.70 21.60
C GLU A 234 -3.75 -4.15 20.96
N LEU A 235 -3.82 -4.16 19.64
CA LEU A 235 -4.97 -3.73 18.85
C LEU A 235 -5.97 -4.86 18.60
N ALA A 236 -5.67 -6.05 19.06
CA ALA A 236 -6.51 -7.23 18.93
C ALA A 236 -6.94 -7.58 17.51
N GLN A 237 -6.40 -7.04 16.41
CA GLN A 237 -6.70 -7.63 15.09
C GLN A 237 -6.25 -6.92 13.81
N SER A 238 -6.15 -5.58 13.70
CA SER A 238 -5.80 -5.00 12.40
C SER A 238 -5.37 -3.53 12.47
N SER A 239 -4.72 -3.06 11.41
CA SER A 239 -4.44 -1.64 11.15
C SER A 239 -5.71 -0.77 11.13
N ASP A 240 -6.88 -1.37 10.89
CA ASP A 240 -8.17 -0.68 10.85
C ASP A 240 -8.47 0.12 12.12
N ASN A 241 -8.05 -0.38 13.30
CA ASN A 241 -8.25 0.33 14.56
C ASN A 241 -7.44 1.62 14.63
N SER A 242 -6.19 1.64 14.14
CA SER A 242 -5.40 2.86 14.03
C SER A 242 -5.99 3.84 13.02
N HIS A 243 -6.43 3.36 11.87
CA HIS A 243 -7.12 4.20 10.88
C HIS A 243 -8.41 4.80 11.41
N ALA A 244 -9.21 4.01 12.13
CA ALA A 244 -10.46 4.49 12.71
C ALA A 244 -10.24 5.55 13.81
N PHE A 245 -9.18 5.42 14.58
CA PHE A 245 -8.91 6.23 15.76
C PHE A 245 -8.06 7.48 15.48
N CYS A 246 -7.06 7.39 14.61
CA CYS A 246 -6.13 8.49 14.32
C CYS A 246 -6.64 9.42 13.22
N ASP A 247 -5.92 10.53 12.97
CA ASP A 247 -6.39 11.64 12.16
C ASP A 247 -5.57 11.86 10.87
N CYS A 248 -4.26 11.67 10.92
CA CYS A 248 -3.36 11.88 9.79
C CYS A 248 -2.33 10.75 9.66
N TYR A 249 -2.40 9.99 8.58
CA TYR A 249 -1.42 8.95 8.28
C TYR A 249 -0.17 9.55 7.62
N VAL A 250 1.00 9.26 8.16
CA VAL A 250 2.28 9.63 7.57
C VAL A 250 2.91 8.40 6.95
N SER A 251 2.96 8.36 5.64
CA SER A 251 3.49 7.19 4.93
C SER A 251 4.95 6.91 5.29
N SER A 252 5.23 5.66 5.60
CA SER A 252 6.60 5.12 5.76
C SER A 252 7.09 4.40 4.52
N LEU A 253 6.43 4.56 3.37
CA LEU A 253 6.87 4.00 2.11
C LEU A 253 8.02 4.80 1.49
N ASN A 254 8.89 4.09 0.81
CA ASN A 254 9.96 4.62 -0.04
C ASN A 254 9.90 4.02 -1.46
N GLN A 255 8.72 3.61 -1.87
CA GLN A 255 8.45 2.94 -3.14
C GLN A 255 7.17 3.47 -3.79
N ARG A 256 6.98 3.18 -5.07
CA ARG A 256 5.87 3.71 -5.87
C ARG A 256 4.59 2.90 -5.78
N SER A 257 4.66 1.67 -5.35
CA SER A 257 3.53 0.73 -5.24
C SER A 257 3.41 0.13 -3.84
N LEU A 258 2.44 -0.75 -3.62
CA LEU A 258 2.17 -1.42 -2.33
C LEU A 258 1.78 -0.44 -1.20
N PHE A 259 0.70 0.28 -1.41
CA PHE A 259 0.22 1.45 -0.67
C PHE A 259 -1.08 1.17 0.12
N SER A 260 -1.30 -0.04 0.60
CA SER A 260 -2.59 -0.40 1.23
C SER A 260 -2.96 0.51 2.40
N GLU A 261 -2.02 0.87 3.24
CA GLU A 261 -2.26 1.67 4.45
C GLU A 261 -2.65 3.13 4.12
N GLU A 262 -2.10 3.72 3.06
CA GLU A 262 -2.48 5.06 2.58
C GLU A 262 -3.93 5.09 2.12
N PHE A 263 -4.33 4.06 1.38
CA PHE A 263 -5.70 3.92 0.90
C PHE A 263 -6.68 3.68 2.05
N HIS A 264 -6.34 2.80 2.98
CA HIS A 264 -7.14 2.56 4.18
C HIS A 264 -7.30 3.84 5.00
N ALA A 265 -6.22 4.59 5.22
CA ALA A 265 -6.27 5.86 5.92
C ALA A 265 -7.28 6.82 5.27
N MET A 266 -7.21 7.02 3.97
CA MET A 266 -8.16 7.85 3.22
C MET A 266 -9.59 7.34 3.39
N ALA A 267 -9.84 6.05 3.21
CA ALA A 267 -11.17 5.46 3.27
C ALA A 267 -11.83 5.57 4.66
N PHE A 268 -11.02 5.61 5.74
CA PHE A 268 -11.48 5.91 7.09
C PHE A 268 -11.74 7.41 7.34
N GLY A 269 -11.47 8.28 6.37
CA GLY A 269 -11.65 9.73 6.46
C GLY A 269 -10.45 10.48 7.03
N ASN A 270 -9.30 9.82 7.16
CA ASN A 270 -8.04 10.47 7.52
C ASN A 270 -7.44 11.17 6.30
N THR A 271 -6.50 12.09 6.54
CA THR A 271 -5.72 12.68 5.46
C THR A 271 -4.33 12.05 5.43
N PRO A 272 -4.04 11.12 4.50
CA PRO A 272 -2.70 10.56 4.37
C PRO A 272 -1.75 11.54 3.70
N ILE A 273 -0.50 11.59 4.19
CA ILE A 273 0.62 12.23 3.52
C ILE A 273 1.29 11.16 2.66
N VAL A 274 1.19 11.31 1.35
CA VAL A 274 1.62 10.33 0.35
C VAL A 274 2.76 10.87 -0.52
N LEU A 275 3.42 10.00 -1.27
CA LEU A 275 4.40 10.39 -2.27
C LEU A 275 3.72 10.81 -3.56
N GLN A 276 4.19 11.90 -4.15
CA GLN A 276 3.75 12.39 -5.45
C GLN A 276 4.08 11.39 -6.59
N ASN A 277 3.25 11.33 -7.61
CA ASN A 277 3.42 10.45 -8.78
C ASN A 277 3.60 8.97 -8.42
N THR A 278 2.84 8.50 -7.42
CA THR A 278 2.80 7.11 -6.98
C THR A 278 1.40 6.53 -7.09
N ASP A 279 1.31 5.23 -6.90
CA ASP A 279 0.02 4.56 -6.80
C ASP A 279 -0.82 5.13 -5.66
N ALA A 280 -0.20 5.40 -4.50
CA ALA A 280 -0.89 5.98 -3.35
C ALA A 280 -1.63 7.28 -3.70
N GLU A 281 -0.98 8.20 -4.41
CA GLU A 281 -1.61 9.45 -4.86
C GLU A 281 -2.78 9.20 -5.83
N TYR A 282 -2.63 8.25 -6.76
CA TYR A 282 -3.70 7.90 -7.71
C TYR A 282 -4.94 7.39 -7.00
N TYR A 283 -4.79 6.48 -6.05
CA TYR A 283 -5.91 5.86 -5.36
C TYR A 283 -6.58 6.79 -4.35
N THR A 284 -5.80 7.51 -3.57
CA THR A 284 -6.32 8.46 -2.60
C THR A 284 -6.89 9.70 -3.28
N GLY A 285 -6.21 10.22 -4.29
CA GLY A 285 -6.61 11.43 -5.03
C GLY A 285 -6.30 12.72 -4.26
N PRO A 286 -6.12 13.85 -4.99
CA PRO A 286 -5.62 15.12 -4.41
C PRO A 286 -6.59 15.81 -3.45
N LYS A 287 -7.87 15.41 -3.44
CA LYS A 287 -8.87 15.95 -2.50
C LYS A 287 -8.75 15.35 -1.10
N TYR A 288 -8.23 14.12 -0.99
CA TYR A 288 -8.26 13.32 0.23
C TYR A 288 -6.89 12.99 0.79
N SER A 289 -5.85 13.40 0.09
CA SER A 289 -4.46 13.22 0.50
C SER A 289 -3.64 14.45 0.18
N VAL A 290 -2.51 14.61 0.87
CA VAL A 290 -1.52 15.64 0.55
C VAL A 290 -0.24 14.96 0.11
N SER A 291 0.27 15.37 -1.05
CA SER A 291 1.45 14.75 -1.64
C SER A 291 2.72 15.49 -1.25
N THR A 292 3.74 14.73 -0.86
CA THR A 292 5.11 15.23 -0.67
C THR A 292 5.95 14.89 -1.89
N VAL A 293 6.81 15.82 -2.30
CA VAL A 293 7.81 15.54 -3.34
C VAL A 293 8.82 14.51 -2.85
N TYR A 294 9.49 13.87 -3.77
CA TYR A 294 10.49 12.86 -3.46
C TYR A 294 11.84 13.18 -4.11
N GLU A 295 12.87 12.61 -3.52
CA GLU A 295 14.18 12.44 -4.12
C GLU A 295 14.31 11.02 -4.68
N THR A 296 15.12 10.82 -5.69
CA THR A 296 15.38 9.49 -6.23
C THR A 296 16.72 8.97 -5.73
N ASN A 297 16.75 7.72 -5.30
CA ASN A 297 17.97 7.05 -4.89
C ASN A 297 18.23 5.81 -5.73
N ALA A 298 19.45 5.64 -6.19
CA ALA A 298 19.87 4.41 -6.86
C ALA A 298 19.86 3.25 -5.87
N VAL A 299 19.29 2.12 -6.29
CA VAL A 299 19.25 0.90 -5.47
C VAL A 299 20.36 -0.05 -5.89
N ARG A 300 21.20 -0.41 -4.92
CA ARG A 300 22.19 -1.48 -5.07
C ARG A 300 22.04 -2.45 -3.90
N SER A 301 21.77 -3.70 -4.20
CA SER A 301 21.61 -4.75 -3.19
C SER A 301 22.01 -6.10 -3.79
N GLU A 302 22.55 -6.97 -2.96
CA GLU A 302 22.78 -8.37 -3.32
C GLU A 302 21.47 -9.17 -3.44
N LEU A 303 20.40 -8.67 -2.81
CA LEU A 303 19.06 -9.17 -3.02
C LEU A 303 18.51 -8.65 -4.34
N TRP A 304 18.15 -9.54 -5.24
CA TRP A 304 17.62 -9.22 -6.57
C TRP A 304 18.59 -8.34 -7.39
N PRO A 305 19.83 -8.80 -7.65
CA PRO A 305 20.86 -7.99 -8.31
C PRO A 305 20.48 -7.53 -9.72
N ASP A 306 19.54 -8.24 -10.37
CA ASP A 306 19.04 -7.91 -11.70
C ASP A 306 18.28 -6.58 -11.75
N ILE A 307 17.60 -6.22 -10.66
CA ILE A 307 16.87 -4.96 -10.52
C ILE A 307 17.61 -3.97 -9.62
N ASN A 308 18.25 -4.44 -8.55
CA ASN A 308 18.99 -3.63 -7.59
C ASN A 308 20.46 -3.43 -7.99
N ASN A 309 20.68 -3.09 -9.26
CA ASN A 309 22.01 -3.03 -9.90
C ASN A 309 22.68 -1.64 -9.85
N GLY A 310 22.07 -0.67 -9.16
CA GLY A 310 22.55 0.70 -9.05
C GLY A 310 22.16 1.61 -10.24
N LYS A 311 21.38 1.11 -11.19
CA LYS A 311 20.87 1.86 -12.36
C LYS A 311 19.37 2.10 -12.27
N ASN A 312 18.66 1.35 -11.42
CA ASN A 312 17.26 1.56 -11.15
C ASN A 312 17.10 2.41 -9.88
N TYR A 313 16.02 3.17 -9.79
CA TYR A 313 15.81 4.16 -8.75
C TYR A 313 14.51 3.91 -8.00
N ILE A 314 14.57 4.10 -6.69
CA ILE A 314 13.39 4.20 -5.81
C ILE A 314 13.18 5.65 -5.39
N VAL A 315 12.02 5.94 -4.82
CA VAL A 315 11.64 7.26 -4.31
C VAL A 315 11.95 7.37 -2.81
N LYS A 316 12.27 8.57 -2.34
CA LYS A 316 12.44 8.89 -0.93
C LYS A 316 11.68 10.17 -0.60
N PRO A 317 10.79 10.16 0.40
CA PRO A 317 10.04 11.37 0.77
C PRO A 317 10.93 12.52 1.23
N CYS A 318 10.59 13.74 0.83
CA CYS A 318 11.25 14.95 1.28
C CYS A 318 10.86 15.29 2.72
N GLU A 319 11.79 15.18 3.68
CA GLU A 319 11.51 15.44 5.10
C GLU A 319 11.06 16.88 5.37
N LYS A 320 11.69 17.85 4.70
CA LYS A 320 11.34 19.27 4.86
C LYS A 320 9.87 19.53 4.50
N GLN A 321 9.44 18.99 3.38
CA GLN A 321 8.05 19.16 2.93
C GLN A 321 7.08 18.34 3.78
N THR A 322 7.44 17.11 4.17
CA THR A 322 6.61 16.30 5.07
C THR A 322 6.31 17.04 6.37
N LYS A 323 7.32 17.69 6.98
CA LYS A 323 7.14 18.51 8.19
C LYS A 323 6.20 19.70 7.98
N ALA A 324 6.39 20.44 6.89
CA ALA A 324 5.53 21.58 6.56
C ALA A 324 4.06 21.14 6.40
N ILE A 325 3.82 20.04 5.67
CA ILE A 325 2.48 19.46 5.50
C ILE A 325 1.89 19.01 6.85
N MET A 326 2.67 18.34 7.70
CA MET A 326 2.21 17.96 9.04
C MET A 326 1.75 19.19 9.84
N ARG A 327 2.51 20.31 9.79
CA ARG A 327 2.14 21.55 10.48
C ARG A 327 0.86 22.17 9.90
N GLU A 328 0.70 22.20 8.59
CA GLU A 328 -0.49 22.71 7.92
C GLU A 328 -1.75 21.93 8.32
N LEU A 329 -1.70 20.59 8.29
CA LEU A 329 -2.83 19.73 8.67
C LEU A 329 -3.19 19.85 10.16
N TYR A 330 -2.19 20.00 11.03
CA TYR A 330 -2.41 20.28 12.45
C TYR A 330 -3.11 21.63 12.67
N ASN A 331 -2.70 22.68 11.97
CA ASN A 331 -3.31 23.99 12.06
C ASN A 331 -4.76 23.98 11.53
N GLU A 332 -5.02 23.30 10.41
CA GLU A 332 -6.37 23.08 9.87
C GLU A 332 -7.27 22.39 10.91
N TRP A 333 -6.77 21.31 11.55
CA TRP A 333 -7.50 20.63 12.60
C TRP A 333 -7.78 21.54 13.80
N LYS A 334 -6.80 22.34 14.22
CA LYS A 334 -6.92 23.22 15.40
C LYS A 334 -8.02 24.29 15.22
N GLU A 335 -8.29 24.71 14.00
CA GLU A 335 -9.40 25.61 13.69
C GLU A 335 -10.77 24.96 13.92
N ASN A 336 -10.94 23.67 13.59
CA ASN A 336 -12.21 22.96 13.67
C ASN A 336 -12.07 21.48 14.10
N PRO A 337 -11.62 21.18 15.33
CA PRO A 337 -11.31 19.81 15.75
C PRO A 337 -12.50 18.85 15.66
N ALA A 338 -13.71 19.31 16.00
CA ALA A 338 -14.90 18.48 16.06
C ALA A 338 -15.39 17.99 14.67
N THR A 339 -15.10 18.74 13.62
CA THR A 339 -15.62 18.46 12.27
C THR A 339 -14.56 18.01 11.28
N TYR A 340 -13.29 18.11 11.64
CA TYR A 340 -12.15 17.83 10.76
C TYR A 340 -12.26 16.49 10.02
N LYS A 341 -12.57 15.43 10.75
CA LYS A 341 -12.66 14.08 10.19
C LYS A 341 -14.05 13.77 9.62
N VAL A 342 -15.11 14.29 10.22
CA VAL A 342 -16.50 13.95 9.87
C VAL A 342 -16.83 14.35 8.45
N ASN A 343 -16.45 15.55 8.04
CA ASN A 343 -16.74 16.09 6.71
C ASN A 343 -16.01 15.32 5.60
N LYS A 344 -14.83 14.78 5.88
CA LYS A 344 -14.01 14.03 4.92
C LYS A 344 -14.47 12.59 4.73
N LYS A 345 -15.03 11.98 5.78
CA LYS A 345 -15.30 10.52 5.83
C LYS A 345 -16.26 10.02 4.75
N LYS A 346 -17.37 10.71 4.53
CA LYS A 346 -18.40 10.27 3.56
C LYS A 346 -17.85 10.27 2.12
N GLU A 347 -17.27 11.38 1.72
CA GLU A 347 -16.75 11.53 0.35
C GLU A 347 -15.53 10.64 0.09
N ALA A 348 -14.69 10.45 1.11
CA ALA A 348 -13.56 9.53 1.04
C ALA A 348 -14.01 8.08 0.88
N PHE A 349 -15.10 7.70 1.56
CA PHE A 349 -15.72 6.39 1.36
C PHE A 349 -16.25 6.25 -0.08
N ASP A 350 -16.96 7.25 -0.61
CA ASP A 350 -17.44 7.24 -1.99
C ASP A 350 -16.28 7.09 -3.00
N ARG A 351 -15.14 7.73 -2.73
CA ARG A 351 -13.90 7.54 -3.52
C ARG A 351 -13.39 6.11 -3.43
N SER A 352 -13.39 5.51 -2.24
CA SER A 352 -12.89 4.14 -2.05
C SER A 352 -13.74 3.11 -2.79
N GLU A 353 -15.05 3.32 -2.92
CA GLU A 353 -15.95 2.42 -3.65
C GLU A 353 -15.58 2.28 -5.13
N ALA A 354 -14.92 3.27 -5.75
CA ALA A 354 -14.42 3.16 -7.11
C ALA A 354 -13.43 1.98 -7.29
N PHE A 355 -12.72 1.64 -6.21
CA PHE A 355 -11.73 0.56 -6.17
C PHE A 355 -12.23 -0.68 -5.41
N SER A 356 -13.53 -0.77 -5.15
CA SER A 356 -14.11 -1.94 -4.50
C SER A 356 -13.93 -3.21 -5.36
N ILE A 357 -13.89 -4.35 -4.69
CA ILE A 357 -13.86 -5.69 -5.32
C ILE A 357 -14.86 -5.77 -6.48
N LYS A 358 -16.08 -5.28 -6.27
CA LYS A 358 -17.14 -5.32 -7.28
C LYS A 358 -16.84 -4.44 -8.51
N ASN A 359 -16.35 -3.22 -8.32
CA ASN A 359 -16.11 -2.29 -9.41
C ASN A 359 -14.85 -2.66 -10.20
N VAL A 360 -13.78 -3.03 -9.53
CA VAL A 360 -12.56 -3.51 -10.19
C VAL A 360 -12.82 -4.82 -10.94
N GLY A 361 -13.65 -5.72 -10.39
CA GLY A 361 -14.06 -6.94 -11.09
C GLY A 361 -14.71 -6.68 -12.44
N LYS A 362 -15.57 -5.64 -12.55
CA LYS A 362 -16.15 -5.23 -13.83
C LYS A 362 -15.09 -4.76 -14.83
N ILE A 363 -14.15 -3.93 -14.37
CA ILE A 363 -13.03 -3.44 -15.21
C ILE A 363 -12.19 -4.62 -15.71
N MET A 364 -11.83 -5.56 -14.82
CA MET A 364 -11.08 -6.76 -15.19
C MET A 364 -11.84 -7.58 -16.25
N LYS A 365 -13.13 -7.81 -16.06
CA LYS A 365 -13.96 -8.57 -16.99
C LYS A 365 -14.03 -7.91 -18.38
N GLU A 366 -14.23 -6.61 -18.44
CA GLU A 366 -14.23 -5.86 -19.69
C GLU A 366 -12.91 -6.00 -20.45
N ILE A 367 -11.78 -5.87 -19.78
CA ILE A 367 -10.44 -5.98 -20.39
C ILE A 367 -10.12 -7.42 -20.81
N LEU A 368 -10.59 -8.43 -20.07
CA LEU A 368 -10.37 -9.83 -20.38
C LEU A 368 -11.06 -10.26 -21.67
N TYR A 369 -12.24 -9.72 -21.93
CA TYR A 369 -13.11 -10.17 -23.02
C TYR A 369 -13.26 -9.13 -24.17
N ALA A 370 -12.50 -8.00 -24.09
CA ALA A 370 -12.34 -7.07 -25.21
C ALA A 370 -11.42 -7.67 -26.27
#